data_8b7c8a91152d186cbe236c4490e1fa1e
#
_entry.id   8b7c8a91152d186cbe236c4490e1fa1e
#
_cell.length_a   1.000
_cell.length_b   1.000
_cell.length_c   1.000
_cell.angle_alpha   90.00
_cell.angle_beta   90.00
_cell.angle_gamma   90.00
#
_symmetry.space_group_name_H-M   'P 1'
#
loop_
_entity.id
_entity.type
_entity.pdbx_description
1 polymer ?
#
loop_
_entity_poly.entity_id
_entity_poly.type
_entity_poly.pdbx_seq_one_letter_code
_entity_poly.pdbx_strand_id
1 'polypeptide(L)'
;MQADSLPTEYEDISRTKMHIHIRDAKNRMDRYTILSERNLALLTEYWFQKGRPRDILFPNKFTGQYLTVSALEQVMRRSVVNAGLNGKITPHCLRHSFATHLMEQGVEQRNIQALLGHRDPKSTEVYLHVSNKSLMGIKSPFDRREGDVNA
;
A
#
# COMPACT_ATOMS: atom_id res chain seq x y z
N MET A 1 -14.35 -5.92 -20.87
CA MET A 1 -13.03 -5.77 -20.22
C MET A 1 -13.22 -4.79 -19.07
N GLN A 2 -13.33 -5.28 -17.85
CA GLN A 2 -13.28 -4.41 -16.70
C GLN A 2 -11.85 -3.88 -16.62
N ALA A 3 -11.70 -2.56 -16.74
CA ALA A 3 -10.43 -1.91 -16.48
C ALA A 3 -9.94 -2.32 -15.10
N ASP A 4 -8.64 -2.56 -14.97
CA ASP A 4 -8.02 -2.88 -13.69
C ASP A 4 -8.34 -1.75 -12.71
N SER A 5 -9.32 -1.96 -11.84
CA SER A 5 -9.74 -1.03 -10.81
C SER A 5 -8.97 -1.32 -9.53
N LEU A 6 -8.76 -0.30 -8.73
CA LEU A 6 -8.11 -0.38 -7.43
C LEU A 6 -9.19 -0.33 -6.34
N PRO A 7 -9.82 -1.47 -6.01
CA PRO A 7 -10.86 -1.50 -5.01
C PRO A 7 -10.24 -1.27 -3.63
N THR A 8 -10.45 -0.09 -3.08
CA THR A 8 -10.07 0.23 -1.70
C THR A 8 -11.24 0.96 -1.08
N GLU A 9 -11.78 0.36 -0.04
CA GLU A 9 -12.90 0.88 0.72
C GLU A 9 -12.44 1.34 2.10
N TYR A 10 -13.27 2.13 2.75
CA TYR A 10 -12.97 2.62 4.09
C TYR A 10 -12.74 1.46 5.09
N GLU A 11 -13.51 0.39 4.96
CA GLU A 11 -13.42 -0.79 5.83
C GLU A 11 -12.11 -1.58 5.70
N ASP A 12 -11.38 -1.37 4.59
CA ASP A 12 -10.09 -2.01 4.36
C ASP A 12 -8.97 -1.43 5.23
N ILE A 13 -9.20 -0.28 5.85
CA ILE A 13 -8.22 0.43 6.69
C ILE A 13 -8.44 0.08 8.17
N SER A 14 -7.58 -0.75 8.73
CA SER A 14 -7.63 -1.06 10.15
C SER A 14 -6.69 -0.15 10.95
N ARG A 15 -7.27 0.83 11.63
CA ARG A 15 -6.54 1.78 12.48
C ARG A 15 -5.97 1.12 13.74
N THR A 16 -6.68 0.15 14.29
CA THR A 16 -6.28 -0.56 15.51
C THR A 16 -5.17 -1.55 15.28
N LYS A 17 -5.17 -2.20 14.13
CA LYS A 17 -4.17 -3.21 13.74
C LYS A 17 -3.05 -2.64 12.86
N MET A 18 -3.15 -1.36 12.46
CA MET A 18 -2.20 -0.68 11.59
C MET A 18 -1.91 -1.45 10.30
N HIS A 19 -2.96 -1.94 9.64
CA HIS A 19 -2.86 -2.64 8.37
C HIS A 19 -3.94 -2.22 7.38
N ILE A 20 -3.68 -2.48 6.11
CA ILE A 20 -4.60 -2.32 5.00
C ILE A 20 -4.90 -3.69 4.43
N HIS A 21 -6.18 -4.01 4.30
CA HIS A 21 -6.66 -5.19 3.61
C HIS A 21 -6.65 -4.92 2.09
N ILE A 22 -5.96 -5.74 1.34
CA ILE A 22 -5.92 -5.66 -0.13
C ILE A 22 -6.70 -6.84 -0.68
N ARG A 23 -7.87 -6.52 -1.24
CA ARG A 23 -8.74 -7.49 -1.89
C ARG A 23 -8.21 -7.80 -3.28
N ASP A 24 -7.92 -9.06 -3.57
CA ASP A 24 -7.50 -9.50 -4.91
C ASP A 24 -8.67 -10.17 -5.63
N ALA A 25 -9.42 -9.36 -6.39
CA ALA A 25 -10.57 -9.83 -7.14
C ALA A 25 -10.21 -10.85 -8.26
N LYS A 26 -8.98 -10.80 -8.78
CA LYS A 26 -8.55 -11.69 -9.88
C LYS A 26 -8.18 -13.09 -9.43
N ASN A 27 -7.70 -13.23 -8.20
CA ASN A 27 -7.04 -14.47 -7.77
C ASN A 27 -7.57 -15.02 -6.44
N ARG A 28 -8.61 -14.42 -5.87
CA ARG A 28 -9.29 -14.82 -4.63
C ARG A 28 -8.36 -14.99 -3.40
N MET A 29 -7.22 -14.35 -3.40
CA MET A 29 -6.32 -14.37 -2.24
C MET A 29 -6.12 -12.94 -1.74
N ASP A 30 -6.86 -12.62 -0.72
CA ASP A 30 -6.72 -11.36 0.00
C ASP A 30 -5.40 -11.35 0.79
N ARG A 31 -4.82 -10.19 0.91
CA ARG A 31 -3.62 -10.00 1.72
C ARG A 31 -3.70 -8.74 2.55
N TYR A 32 -2.84 -8.66 3.54
CA TYR A 32 -2.67 -7.48 4.36
C TYR A 32 -1.32 -6.83 4.09
N THR A 33 -1.29 -5.50 4.10
CA THR A 33 -0.04 -4.75 4.11
C THR A 33 -0.02 -3.78 5.29
N ILE A 34 1.17 -3.32 5.65
CA ILE A 34 1.34 -2.43 6.80
C ILE A 34 0.84 -1.03 6.49
N LEU A 35 0.18 -0.43 7.46
CA LEU A 35 -0.25 0.96 7.43
C LEU A 35 0.72 1.79 8.28
N SER A 36 1.37 2.78 7.68
CA SER A 36 2.23 3.70 8.42
C SER A 36 1.41 4.70 9.23
N GLU A 37 1.96 5.21 10.32
CA GLU A 37 1.33 6.27 11.12
C GLU A 37 1.15 7.54 10.30
N ARG A 38 2.15 7.89 9.49
CA ARG A 38 2.08 9.03 8.57
C ARG A 38 0.98 8.87 7.53
N ASN A 39 0.85 7.68 6.93
CA ASN A 39 -0.23 7.41 5.99
C ASN A 39 -1.60 7.45 6.67
N LEU A 40 -1.71 6.93 7.89
CA LEU A 40 -2.96 7.00 8.64
C LEU A 40 -3.37 8.46 8.91
N ALA A 41 -2.42 9.32 9.26
CA ALA A 41 -2.68 10.74 9.46
C ALA A 41 -3.19 11.41 8.17
N LEU A 42 -2.48 11.20 7.03
CA LEU A 42 -2.87 11.72 5.73
C LEU A 42 -4.23 11.19 5.26
N LEU A 43 -4.50 9.90 5.43
CA LEU A 43 -5.78 9.30 5.11
C LEU A 43 -6.91 9.85 5.97
N THR A 44 -6.63 10.11 7.25
CA THR A 44 -7.61 10.69 8.17
C THR A 44 -7.95 12.11 7.75
N GLU A 45 -6.96 12.94 7.44
CA GLU A 45 -7.17 14.31 6.93
C GLU A 45 -7.97 14.29 5.62
N TYR A 46 -7.57 13.46 4.67
CA TYR A 46 -8.28 13.28 3.40
C TYR A 46 -9.73 12.85 3.63
N TRP A 47 -9.98 11.92 4.51
CA TRP A 47 -11.32 11.43 4.83
C TRP A 47 -12.23 12.53 5.38
N PHE A 48 -11.70 13.38 6.28
CA PHE A 48 -12.44 14.54 6.78
C PHE A 48 -12.74 15.55 5.66
N GLN A 49 -11.77 15.87 4.82
CA GLN A 49 -11.93 16.80 3.70
C GLN A 49 -12.95 16.32 2.66
N LYS A 50 -13.12 15.01 2.51
CA LYS A 50 -14.07 14.38 1.56
C LYS A 50 -15.46 14.12 2.14
N GLY A 51 -15.76 14.63 3.33
CA GLY A 51 -17.07 14.46 3.94
C GLY A 51 -17.32 13.09 4.55
N ARG A 52 -16.26 12.38 4.93
CA ARG A 52 -16.29 11.08 5.63
C ARG A 52 -16.96 9.97 4.84
N PRO A 53 -16.48 9.64 3.63
CA PRO A 53 -17.06 8.54 2.84
C PRO A 53 -16.96 7.22 3.61
N ARG A 54 -18.00 6.39 3.51
CA ARG A 54 -18.05 5.07 4.13
C ARG A 54 -17.81 3.93 3.15
N ASP A 55 -17.89 4.24 1.87
CA ASP A 55 -17.74 3.28 0.78
C ASP A 55 -16.34 3.38 0.17
N ILE A 56 -16.27 3.81 -1.09
CA ILE A 56 -15.02 3.92 -1.85
C ILE A 56 -14.14 5.01 -1.25
N LEU A 57 -12.93 4.65 -0.84
CA LEU A 57 -11.99 5.59 -0.22
C LEU A 57 -11.46 6.63 -1.23
N PHE A 58 -11.17 6.20 -2.45
CA PHE A 58 -10.65 7.05 -3.52
C PHE A 58 -11.56 6.98 -4.75
N PRO A 59 -12.69 7.71 -4.76
CA PRO A 59 -13.56 7.69 -5.91
C PRO A 59 -12.99 8.51 -7.07
N ASN A 60 -13.22 8.05 -8.27
CA ASN A 60 -12.99 8.85 -9.47
C ASN A 60 -13.94 10.06 -9.46
N LYS A 61 -13.38 11.25 -9.63
CA LYS A 61 -14.14 12.52 -9.55
C LYS A 61 -15.32 12.62 -10.53
N PHE A 62 -15.20 11.94 -11.67
CA PHE A 62 -16.18 12.06 -12.76
C PHE A 62 -17.24 10.95 -12.73
N THR A 63 -16.86 9.75 -12.32
CA THR A 63 -17.72 8.58 -12.38
C THR A 63 -18.23 8.12 -11.02
N GLY A 64 -17.61 8.56 -9.92
CA GLY A 64 -17.85 8.06 -8.58
C GLY A 64 -17.41 6.61 -8.35
N GLN A 65 -16.87 5.95 -9.37
CA GLN A 65 -16.38 4.57 -9.34
C GLN A 65 -14.95 4.48 -8.79
N TYR A 66 -14.44 3.27 -8.62
CA TYR A 66 -13.03 3.06 -8.24
C TYR A 66 -12.06 3.70 -9.23
N LEU A 67 -10.92 4.16 -8.72
CA LEU A 67 -9.82 4.62 -9.57
C LEU A 67 -9.27 3.47 -10.41
N THR A 68 -8.94 3.78 -11.65
CA THR A 68 -8.21 2.87 -12.54
C THR A 68 -6.70 2.97 -12.32
N VAL A 69 -5.95 1.95 -12.71
CA VAL A 69 -4.48 1.96 -12.69
C VAL A 69 -3.94 3.16 -13.49
N SER A 70 -4.51 3.42 -14.67
CA SER A 70 -4.12 4.58 -15.49
C SER A 70 -4.33 5.92 -14.79
N ALA A 71 -5.42 6.07 -14.03
CA ALA A 71 -5.66 7.29 -13.25
C ALA A 71 -4.61 7.46 -12.14
N LEU A 72 -4.24 6.37 -11.45
CA LEU A 72 -3.17 6.38 -10.45
C LEU A 72 -1.82 6.77 -11.06
N GLU A 73 -1.47 6.22 -12.22
CA GLU A 73 -0.25 6.59 -12.94
C GLU A 73 -0.19 8.07 -13.34
N GLN A 74 -1.35 8.65 -13.71
CA GLN A 74 -1.43 10.09 -13.97
C GLN A 74 -1.20 10.93 -12.72
N VAL A 75 -1.82 10.53 -11.59
CA VAL A 75 -1.60 11.18 -10.29
C VAL A 75 -0.12 11.11 -9.94
N MET A 76 0.50 9.95 -10.08
CA MET A 76 1.92 9.74 -9.80
C MET A 76 2.80 10.66 -10.63
N ARG A 77 2.58 10.74 -11.95
CA ARG A 77 3.34 11.64 -12.84
C ARG A 77 3.24 13.10 -12.42
N ARG A 78 2.03 13.58 -12.08
CA ARG A 78 1.84 14.95 -11.58
C ARG A 78 2.57 15.19 -10.28
N SER A 79 2.52 14.24 -9.36
CA SER A 79 3.19 14.34 -8.07
C SER A 79 4.72 14.43 -8.21
N VAL A 80 5.31 13.64 -9.13
CA VAL A 80 6.74 13.67 -9.45
C VAL A 80 7.15 15.05 -9.97
N VAL A 81 6.38 15.60 -10.92
CA VAL A 81 6.63 16.93 -11.46
C VAL A 81 6.50 18.02 -10.39
N ASN A 82 5.45 17.97 -9.58
CA ASN A 82 5.21 18.95 -8.51
C ASN A 82 6.29 18.92 -7.42
N ALA A 83 6.88 17.75 -7.20
CA ALA A 83 7.98 17.57 -6.26
C ALA A 83 9.34 18.00 -6.84
N GLY A 84 9.40 18.46 -8.10
CA GLY A 84 10.65 18.83 -8.75
C GLY A 84 11.62 17.66 -8.98
N LEU A 85 11.09 16.42 -8.95
CA LEU A 85 11.91 15.23 -9.13
C LEU A 85 12.16 14.96 -10.62
N ASN A 86 13.41 14.63 -10.92
CA ASN A 86 13.81 14.22 -12.27
C ASN A 86 13.74 12.69 -12.39
N GLY A 87 13.22 12.22 -13.54
CA GLY A 87 13.22 10.80 -13.87
C GLY A 87 11.84 10.16 -13.97
N LYS A 88 11.81 8.92 -14.44
CA LYS A 88 10.59 8.13 -14.58
C LYS A 88 10.29 7.40 -13.27
N ILE A 89 9.72 8.11 -12.30
CA ILE A 89 9.26 7.50 -11.05
C ILE A 89 7.86 6.96 -11.27
N THR A 90 7.71 5.67 -11.07
CA THR A 90 6.47 4.92 -11.26
C THR A 90 6.01 4.26 -9.96
N PRO A 91 4.76 3.78 -9.86
CA PRO A 91 4.34 2.96 -8.71
C PRO A 91 5.24 1.75 -8.46
N HIS A 92 5.84 1.17 -9.51
CA HIS A 92 6.83 0.10 -9.37
C HIS A 92 8.11 0.55 -8.65
N CYS A 93 8.57 1.78 -8.89
CA CYS A 93 9.72 2.33 -8.16
C CYS A 93 9.42 2.45 -6.67
N LEU A 94 8.21 2.92 -6.30
CA LEU A 94 7.80 2.99 -4.90
C LEU A 94 7.73 1.60 -4.25
N ARG A 95 7.18 0.63 -4.97
CA ARG A 95 7.12 -0.75 -4.52
C ARG A 95 8.51 -1.34 -4.30
N HIS A 96 9.45 -1.09 -5.21
CA HIS A 96 10.83 -1.53 -5.10
C HIS A 96 11.53 -0.87 -3.91
N SER A 97 11.39 0.45 -3.76
CA SER A 97 11.93 1.18 -2.61
C SER A 97 11.38 0.66 -1.28
N PHE A 98 10.09 0.37 -1.21
CA PHE A 98 9.47 -0.22 -0.03
C PHE A 98 10.11 -1.56 0.34
N ALA A 99 10.30 -2.45 -0.65
CA ALA A 99 10.95 -3.74 -0.45
C ALA A 99 12.39 -3.57 0.04
N THR A 100 13.17 -2.70 -0.61
CA THR A 100 14.58 -2.44 -0.29
C THR A 100 14.72 -1.92 1.14
N HIS A 101 13.92 -0.93 1.52
CA HIS A 101 13.97 -0.37 2.87
C HIS A 101 13.57 -1.38 3.95
N LEU A 102 12.63 -2.29 3.67
CA LEU A 102 12.31 -3.37 4.59
C LEU A 102 13.46 -4.37 4.73
N MET A 103 14.15 -4.69 3.63
CA MET A 103 15.35 -5.53 3.67
C MET A 103 16.46 -4.89 4.50
N GLU A 104 16.69 -3.59 4.34
CA GLU A 104 17.66 -2.81 5.13
C GLU A 104 17.31 -2.76 6.61
N GLN A 105 16.03 -2.89 6.96
CA GLN A 105 15.56 -3.02 8.34
C GLN A 105 15.72 -4.43 8.91
N GLY A 106 16.25 -5.37 8.13
CA GLY A 106 16.42 -6.76 8.54
C GLY A 106 15.12 -7.58 8.50
N VAL A 107 14.09 -7.11 7.80
CA VAL A 107 12.85 -7.87 7.64
C VAL A 107 13.11 -9.07 6.74
N GLU A 108 12.70 -10.25 7.18
CA GLU A 108 12.89 -11.48 6.41
C GLU A 108 12.20 -11.40 5.04
N GLN A 109 12.88 -11.91 4.02
CA GLN A 109 12.42 -11.87 2.63
C GLN A 109 11.00 -12.45 2.44
N ARG A 110 10.67 -13.53 3.14
CA ARG A 110 9.32 -14.14 3.11
C ARG A 110 8.23 -13.19 3.58
N ASN A 111 8.50 -12.37 4.60
CA ASN A 111 7.56 -11.37 5.10
C ASN A 111 7.38 -10.24 4.08
N ILE A 112 8.47 -9.80 3.44
CA ILE A 112 8.42 -8.80 2.38
C ILE A 112 7.60 -9.32 1.20
N GLN A 113 7.82 -10.56 0.78
CA GLN A 113 7.05 -11.19 -0.29
C GLN A 113 5.56 -11.26 0.05
N ALA A 114 5.21 -11.62 1.29
CA ALA A 114 3.83 -11.66 1.76
C ALA A 114 3.18 -10.26 1.69
N LEU A 115 3.86 -9.22 2.19
CA LEU A 115 3.37 -7.84 2.15
C LEU A 115 3.17 -7.34 0.71
N LEU A 116 4.06 -7.71 -0.19
CA LEU A 116 3.99 -7.32 -1.60
C LEU A 116 3.04 -8.18 -2.44
N GLY A 117 2.60 -9.33 -1.95
CA GLY A 117 1.77 -10.27 -2.70
C GLY A 117 2.51 -10.88 -3.88
N HIS A 118 3.81 -11.14 -3.75
CA HIS A 118 4.55 -11.90 -4.75
C HIS A 118 4.08 -13.35 -4.73
N ARG A 119 3.62 -13.83 -5.87
CA ARG A 119 3.23 -15.23 -6.06
C ARG A 119 4.45 -16.06 -6.45
N ASP A 120 4.84 -16.94 -5.55
CA ASP A 120 5.46 -18.18 -5.94
C ASP A 120 4.38 -19.27 -5.82
N PRO A 121 4.05 -20.02 -6.90
CA PRO A 121 3.07 -21.10 -6.83
C PRO A 121 3.44 -22.20 -5.81
N LYS A 122 4.71 -22.29 -5.44
CA LYS A 122 5.21 -23.23 -4.42
C LYS A 122 5.06 -22.73 -2.98
N SER A 123 4.68 -21.46 -2.78
CA SER A 123 4.66 -20.81 -1.46
C SER A 123 3.27 -20.55 -0.89
N THR A 124 2.22 -21.16 -1.46
CA THR A 124 0.86 -21.05 -0.90
C THR A 124 0.81 -21.52 0.56
N GLU A 125 1.62 -22.49 0.95
CA GLU A 125 1.77 -22.92 2.35
C GLU A 125 2.50 -21.88 3.21
N VAL A 126 3.46 -21.14 2.65
CA VAL A 126 4.22 -20.11 3.37
C VAL A 126 3.33 -18.91 3.74
N TYR A 127 2.38 -18.54 2.89
CA TYR A 127 1.45 -17.45 3.17
C TYR A 127 0.47 -17.75 4.30
N LEU A 128 0.09 -19.01 4.47
CA LEU A 128 -0.76 -19.46 5.59
C LEU A 128 -0.01 -19.45 6.93
N HIS A 129 1.32 -19.55 6.91
CA HIS A 129 2.16 -19.61 8.10
C HIS A 129 2.84 -18.28 8.50
N VAL A 130 2.84 -17.27 7.62
CA VAL A 130 3.20 -15.91 8.03
C VAL A 130 2.04 -15.39 8.90
N SER A 131 2.12 -15.66 10.19
CA SER A 131 1.09 -15.22 11.11
C SER A 131 0.96 -13.71 11.03
N ASN A 132 -0.27 -13.19 11.00
CA ASN A 132 -0.54 -11.76 11.10
C ASN A 132 0.25 -11.08 12.23
N LYS A 133 0.62 -11.85 13.24
CA LYS A 133 1.42 -11.43 14.40
C LYS A 133 2.87 -11.08 14.03
N SER A 134 3.49 -11.77 13.07
CA SER A 134 4.84 -11.44 12.60
C SER A 134 4.88 -10.22 11.67
N LEU A 135 3.78 -9.94 10.96
CA LEU A 135 3.65 -8.75 10.12
C LEU A 135 3.32 -7.50 10.95
N MET A 136 2.62 -7.63 12.07
CA MET A 136 2.24 -6.51 12.94
C MET A 136 3.41 -5.83 13.64
N GLY A 137 4.56 -6.50 13.77
CA GLY A 137 5.79 -5.92 14.35
C GLY A 137 6.64 -5.13 13.36
N ILE A 138 6.31 -5.17 12.06
CA ILE A 138 7.11 -4.52 11.03
C ILE A 138 6.71 -3.06 10.93
N LYS A 139 7.67 -2.16 11.15
CA LYS A 139 7.46 -0.72 10.95
C LYS A 139 7.53 -0.35 9.48
N SER A 140 6.62 0.51 9.05
CA SER A 140 6.64 1.03 7.68
C SER A 140 7.90 1.88 7.44
N PRO A 141 8.59 1.71 6.31
CA PRO A 141 9.69 2.61 5.92
C PRO A 141 9.29 4.09 5.88
N PHE A 142 8.03 4.39 5.61
CA PHE A 142 7.51 5.75 5.54
C PHE A 142 7.46 6.46 6.91
N ASP A 143 7.48 5.69 8.02
CA ASP A 143 7.51 6.24 9.39
C ASP A 143 8.95 6.50 9.90
N ARG A 144 9.97 6.11 9.15
CA ARG A 144 11.37 6.41 9.50
C ARG A 144 11.62 7.91 9.44
N ARG A 145 12.31 8.42 10.44
CA ARG A 145 12.86 9.79 10.43
C ARG A 145 14.22 9.76 9.73
N GLU A 146 14.60 10.87 9.11
CA GLU A 146 15.89 11.02 8.41
C GLU A 146 17.14 10.80 9.31
N GLY A 147 16.99 10.63 10.62
CA GLY A 147 18.06 10.34 11.56
C GLY A 147 18.24 8.88 11.94
N ASP A 148 17.34 7.99 11.54
CA ASP A 148 17.34 6.57 11.96
C ASP A 148 18.23 5.67 11.08
N VAL A 149 19.00 6.25 10.15
CA VAL A 149 19.81 5.51 9.17
C VAL A 149 21.13 4.98 9.76
N ASN A 150 21.50 5.39 10.99
CA ASN A 150 22.78 5.05 11.62
C ASN A 150 22.63 4.50 13.06
N ALA A 151 21.57 3.76 13.33
CA ALA A 151 21.45 3.05 14.59
C ALA A 151 21.39 1.52 14.35
#